data_b3edaaa3ceadcc0257dc29ae04bbad91
#
_entry.id   b3edaaa3ceadcc0257dc29ae04bbad91
#
_cell.length_a   1.000
_cell.length_b   1.000
_cell.length_c   1.000
_cell.angle_alpha   90.00
_cell.angle_beta   90.00
_cell.angle_gamma   90.00
#
_symmetry.space_group_name_H-M   'P 1'
#
loop_
_entity.id
_entity.type
_entity.pdbx_description
1 polymer ?
#
loop_
_entity_poly.entity_id
_entity_poly.type
_entity_poly.pdbx_seq_one_letter_code
_entity_poly.pdbx_strand_id
1 'polypeptide(L)'
;MKKLLLATALATLGTAAMAQDVVRLGTEGAYPPYNFINDAGEVAGFEREMGDELCKRAGLTCEWVTNAWDSIIPNLQSGNYDVIIAGMSITDEREEVIDFSQGYLPPTKSAYLAATADVDLKSGPVAAQTGTIQAGYIAEQGMTLLEYATPEETVAAVKNGEAVAVFADKDYLVPMAAESGGALVLLAEEVALGGGVGLGFRDSDDELRGKFDAAIKSMKCDGTLDAMIVKEEYFGAAALTWGDAGKEGC
;
A
#
# COMPACT_ATOMS: atom_id res chain seq x y z
N MET A 1 26.54 73.84 22.70
CA MET A 1 27.07 72.49 22.49
C MET A 1 25.89 71.54 22.43
N LYS A 2 25.41 71.17 21.21
CA LYS A 2 24.28 70.27 20.98
C LYS A 2 24.81 68.86 20.80
N LYS A 3 24.48 67.94 21.70
CA LYS A 3 24.83 66.54 21.57
C LYS A 3 23.74 65.84 20.71
N LEU A 4 24.17 65.33 19.58
CA LEU A 4 23.35 64.49 18.70
C LEU A 4 23.42 63.05 19.21
N LEU A 5 22.31 62.49 19.64
CA LEU A 5 22.19 61.06 19.95
C LEU A 5 21.76 60.32 18.67
N LEU A 6 22.66 59.48 18.14
CA LEU A 6 22.36 58.57 17.03
C LEU A 6 21.71 57.31 17.63
N ALA A 7 20.44 57.11 17.35
CA ALA A 7 19.73 55.87 17.69
C ALA A 7 19.91 54.86 16.52
N THR A 8 20.67 53.81 16.75
CA THR A 8 20.85 52.69 15.82
C THR A 8 19.66 51.71 15.99
N ALA A 9 18.75 51.69 15.07
CA ALA A 9 17.68 50.71 15.04
C ALA A 9 18.24 49.38 14.49
N LEU A 10 18.33 48.37 15.38
CA LEU A 10 18.62 47.00 14.98
C LEU A 10 17.34 46.39 14.40
N ALA A 11 17.30 46.21 13.10
CA ALA A 11 16.27 45.45 12.42
C ALA A 11 16.53 43.93 12.62
N THR A 12 15.80 43.30 13.54
CA THR A 12 15.77 41.84 13.64
C THR A 12 14.95 41.28 12.47
N LEU A 13 15.66 40.74 11.47
CA LEU A 13 15.01 39.86 10.48
C LEU A 13 14.57 38.58 11.17
N GLY A 14 13.31 38.51 11.56
CA GLY A 14 12.67 37.30 11.95
C GLY A 14 12.57 36.37 10.74
N THR A 15 13.36 35.30 10.70
CA THR A 15 13.11 34.18 9.79
C THR A 15 11.77 33.57 10.21
N ALA A 16 10.71 33.86 9.44
CA ALA A 16 9.48 33.07 9.54
C ALA A 16 9.85 31.63 9.17
N ALA A 17 9.94 30.75 10.17
CA ALA A 17 9.92 29.33 9.93
C ALA A 17 8.57 29.04 9.27
N MET A 18 8.58 28.77 7.97
CA MET A 18 7.41 28.21 7.29
C MET A 18 7.15 26.87 7.99
N ALA A 19 6.04 26.74 8.69
CA ALA A 19 5.60 25.44 9.15
C ALA A 19 5.44 24.58 7.88
N GLN A 20 6.26 23.55 7.77
CA GLN A 20 6.13 22.60 6.67
C GLN A 20 4.83 21.83 6.96
N ASP A 21 3.87 21.91 6.05
CA ASP A 21 2.62 21.17 6.18
C ASP A 21 2.95 19.69 6.31
N VAL A 22 2.35 19.03 7.31
CA VAL A 22 2.54 17.60 7.55
C VAL A 22 1.75 16.84 6.50
N VAL A 23 2.42 15.94 5.77
CA VAL A 23 1.78 15.06 4.78
C VAL A 23 1.22 13.84 5.50
N ARG A 24 -0.06 13.59 5.33
CA ARG A 24 -0.76 12.47 5.96
C ARG A 24 -0.80 11.29 5.01
N LEU A 25 -0.26 10.14 5.46
CA LEU A 25 -0.20 8.89 4.73
C LEU A 25 -1.33 7.97 5.20
N GLY A 26 -2.33 7.74 4.34
CA GLY A 26 -3.47 6.88 4.61
C GLY A 26 -3.16 5.42 4.28
N THR A 27 -3.37 4.52 5.23
CA THR A 27 -3.18 3.07 5.07
C THR A 27 -4.31 2.29 5.73
N GLU A 28 -4.49 1.01 5.34
CA GLU A 28 -5.50 0.17 5.99
C GLU A 28 -5.02 -0.33 7.37
N GLY A 29 -3.77 -0.74 7.47
CA GLY A 29 -3.22 -1.31 8.70
C GLY A 29 -3.71 -2.72 9.01
N ALA A 30 -4.16 -3.49 8.01
CA ALA A 30 -4.73 -4.83 8.16
C ALA A 30 -4.22 -5.86 7.12
N TYR A 31 -3.17 -5.54 6.37
CA TYR A 31 -2.69 -6.35 5.23
C TYR A 31 -1.20 -6.71 5.33
N PRO A 32 -0.81 -7.57 6.30
CA PRO A 32 0.60 -8.01 6.38
C PRO A 32 1.02 -8.83 5.15
N PRO A 33 2.29 -8.73 4.68
CA PRO A 33 3.38 -7.95 5.24
C PRO A 33 3.44 -6.49 4.78
N TYR A 34 2.49 -6.02 3.95
CA TYR A 34 2.47 -4.66 3.39
C TYR A 34 2.33 -3.61 4.51
N ASN A 35 1.21 -3.66 5.22
CA ASN A 35 0.87 -2.75 6.31
C ASN A 35 0.02 -3.46 7.36
N PHE A 36 0.31 -3.22 8.62
CA PHE A 36 -0.47 -3.78 9.75
C PHE A 36 -0.27 -2.93 11.00
N ILE A 37 -1.12 -3.13 12.00
CA ILE A 37 -0.96 -2.52 13.32
C ILE A 37 -0.21 -3.49 14.21
N ASN A 38 0.93 -3.04 14.74
CA ASN A 38 1.76 -3.84 15.66
C ASN A 38 1.19 -3.84 17.09
N ASP A 39 1.82 -4.59 17.99
CA ASP A 39 1.41 -4.70 19.41
C ASP A 39 1.47 -3.37 20.17
N ALA A 40 2.21 -2.38 19.68
CA ALA A 40 2.26 -1.03 20.24
C ALA A 40 1.12 -0.13 19.75
N GLY A 41 0.28 -0.61 18.81
CA GLY A 41 -0.79 0.16 18.19
C GLY A 41 -0.32 1.09 17.08
N GLU A 42 0.87 0.85 16.52
CA GLU A 42 1.47 1.68 15.48
C GLU A 42 1.41 0.96 14.12
N VAL A 43 1.31 1.73 13.04
CA VAL A 43 1.44 1.21 11.67
C VAL A 43 2.85 0.61 11.50
N ALA A 44 2.91 -0.60 10.98
CA ALA A 44 4.13 -1.36 10.71
C ALA A 44 4.03 -2.08 9.37
N GLY A 45 5.09 -2.76 8.96
CA GLY A 45 5.18 -3.49 7.70
C GLY A 45 6.08 -2.83 6.67
N PHE A 46 6.17 -3.45 5.50
CA PHE A 46 6.98 -2.98 4.37
C PHE A 46 6.68 -1.53 4.01
N GLU A 47 5.40 -1.17 3.90
CA GLU A 47 4.97 0.15 3.47
C GLU A 47 5.27 1.22 4.51
N ARG A 48 5.26 0.86 5.79
CA ARG A 48 5.69 1.78 6.85
C ARG A 48 7.16 2.16 6.69
N GLU A 49 8.05 1.19 6.53
CA GLU A 49 9.47 1.46 6.37
C GLU A 49 9.75 2.21 5.07
N MET A 50 9.13 1.78 3.97
CA MET A 50 9.27 2.42 2.68
C MET A 50 8.73 3.85 2.70
N GLY A 51 7.54 4.08 3.24
CA GLY A 51 6.91 5.40 3.32
C GLY A 51 7.72 6.40 4.14
N ASP A 52 8.29 5.96 5.27
CA ASP A 52 9.19 6.80 6.08
C ASP A 52 10.46 7.18 5.30
N GLU A 53 11.06 6.26 4.54
CA GLU A 53 12.22 6.57 3.69
C GLU A 53 11.83 7.46 2.50
N LEU A 54 10.65 7.28 1.90
CA LEU A 54 10.13 8.16 0.85
C LEU A 54 9.98 9.59 1.36
N CYS A 55 9.35 9.78 2.52
CA CYS A 55 9.18 11.10 3.14
C CYS A 55 10.53 11.77 3.42
N LYS A 56 11.47 11.01 3.95
CA LYS A 56 12.83 11.49 4.21
C LYS A 56 13.54 11.95 2.92
N ARG A 57 13.46 11.15 1.83
CA ARG A 57 14.07 11.51 0.53
C ARG A 57 13.38 12.71 -0.12
N ALA A 58 12.06 12.80 0.02
CA ALA A 58 11.28 13.91 -0.48
C ALA A 58 11.44 15.20 0.35
N GLY A 59 12.11 15.13 1.52
CA GLY A 59 12.27 16.25 2.46
C GLY A 59 10.92 16.66 3.09
N LEU A 60 10.01 15.71 3.30
CA LEU A 60 8.68 15.93 3.86
C LEU A 60 8.61 15.45 5.30
N THR A 61 7.74 16.10 6.09
CA THR A 61 7.32 15.60 7.40
C THR A 61 6.02 14.84 7.21
N CYS A 62 5.99 13.56 7.57
CA CYS A 62 4.82 12.71 7.35
C CYS A 62 4.24 12.17 8.66
N GLU A 63 2.95 11.90 8.67
CA GLU A 63 2.25 11.16 9.73
C GLU A 63 1.36 10.08 9.12
N TRP A 64 1.11 9.01 9.85
CA TRP A 64 0.31 7.88 9.41
C TRP A 64 -1.11 7.99 9.92
N VAL A 65 -2.07 7.69 9.04
CA VAL A 65 -3.51 7.69 9.33
C VAL A 65 -4.08 6.35 8.89
N THR A 66 -4.78 5.65 9.77
CA THR A 66 -5.48 4.41 9.42
C THR A 66 -6.88 4.68 8.91
N ASN A 67 -7.30 3.94 7.89
CA ASN A 67 -8.61 4.05 7.27
C ASN A 67 -9.08 2.68 6.76
N ALA A 68 -10.34 2.36 6.92
CA ALA A 68 -10.89 1.13 6.33
C ALA A 68 -10.76 1.16 4.80
N TRP A 69 -10.47 -0.01 4.21
CA TRP A 69 -10.20 -0.13 2.78
C TRP A 69 -11.33 0.38 1.89
N ASP A 70 -12.58 0.05 2.20
CA ASP A 70 -13.77 0.41 1.42
C ASP A 70 -13.99 1.92 1.24
N SER A 71 -13.47 2.70 2.19
CA SER A 71 -13.57 4.16 2.19
C SER A 71 -12.24 4.87 1.90
N ILE A 72 -11.19 4.13 1.51
CA ILE A 72 -9.84 4.71 1.41
C ILE A 72 -9.74 5.74 0.27
N ILE A 73 -10.29 5.47 -0.90
CA ILE A 73 -10.33 6.44 -2.02
C ILE A 73 -11.26 7.62 -1.70
N PRO A 74 -12.53 7.43 -1.27
CA PRO A 74 -13.40 8.53 -0.87
C PRO A 74 -12.79 9.46 0.19
N ASN A 75 -12.06 8.92 1.16
CA ASN A 75 -11.43 9.71 2.21
C ASN A 75 -10.18 10.47 1.74
N LEU A 76 -9.42 9.94 0.76
CA LEU A 76 -8.38 10.70 0.06
C LEU A 76 -9.00 11.92 -0.65
N GLN A 77 -10.05 11.69 -1.44
CA GLN A 77 -10.74 12.75 -2.19
C GLN A 77 -11.34 13.83 -1.29
N SER A 78 -11.80 13.42 -0.10
CA SER A 78 -12.35 14.35 0.93
C SER A 78 -11.27 15.08 1.72
N GLY A 79 -9.97 14.78 1.51
CA GLY A 79 -8.85 15.44 2.18
C GLY A 79 -8.62 14.98 3.62
N ASN A 80 -9.06 13.79 4.00
CA ASN A 80 -8.78 13.22 5.33
C ASN A 80 -7.31 12.85 5.48
N TYR A 81 -6.62 12.56 4.38
CA TYR A 81 -5.17 12.40 4.25
C TYR A 81 -4.74 12.80 2.83
N ASP A 82 -3.45 12.73 2.53
CA ASP A 82 -2.88 13.33 1.34
C ASP A 82 -2.32 12.30 0.36
N VAL A 83 -2.01 11.09 0.83
CA VAL A 83 -1.46 9.98 0.04
C VAL A 83 -2.07 8.67 0.52
N ILE A 84 -2.48 7.78 -0.38
CA ILE A 84 -2.78 6.39 -0.06
C ILE A 84 -1.49 5.56 -0.19
N ILE A 85 -1.19 4.76 0.85
CA ILE A 85 -0.11 3.78 0.86
C ILE A 85 -0.63 2.51 1.56
N ALA A 86 -1.24 1.61 0.78
CA ALA A 86 -2.09 0.52 1.29
C ALA A 86 -2.15 -0.71 0.36
N GLY A 87 -1.05 -1.11 -0.26
CA GLY A 87 -1.03 -2.25 -1.19
C GLY A 87 -1.91 -2.04 -2.42
N MET A 88 -2.21 -0.79 -2.77
CA MET A 88 -3.21 -0.49 -3.79
C MET A 88 -2.66 -0.73 -5.20
N SER A 89 -3.23 -1.70 -5.91
CA SER A 89 -2.92 -1.96 -7.31
C SER A 89 -3.33 -0.80 -8.21
N ILE A 90 -2.44 -0.42 -9.11
CA ILE A 90 -2.70 0.54 -10.19
C ILE A 90 -3.65 -0.14 -11.18
N THR A 91 -4.79 0.48 -11.47
CA THR A 91 -5.77 0.01 -12.48
C THR A 91 -6.41 1.18 -13.19
N ASP A 92 -6.81 0.99 -14.45
CA ASP A 92 -7.48 2.01 -15.26
C ASP A 92 -8.74 2.55 -14.55
N GLU A 93 -9.51 1.68 -13.89
CA GLU A 93 -10.73 2.07 -13.16
C GLU A 93 -10.41 3.04 -12.00
N ARG A 94 -9.32 2.78 -11.27
CA ARG A 94 -8.90 3.66 -10.16
C ARG A 94 -8.30 4.97 -10.68
N GLU A 95 -7.60 4.92 -11.83
CA GLU A 95 -7.05 6.10 -12.50
C GLU A 95 -8.13 7.04 -13.08
N GLU A 96 -9.39 6.60 -13.16
CA GLU A 96 -10.51 7.49 -13.48
C GLU A 96 -10.88 8.46 -12.34
N VAL A 97 -10.44 8.18 -11.11
CA VAL A 97 -10.89 8.91 -9.91
C VAL A 97 -9.77 9.39 -8.99
N ILE A 98 -8.55 8.88 -9.15
CA ILE A 98 -7.33 9.29 -8.45
C ILE A 98 -6.12 9.10 -9.36
N ASP A 99 -5.07 9.88 -9.14
CA ASP A 99 -3.76 9.68 -9.77
C ASP A 99 -2.90 8.69 -8.99
N PHE A 100 -2.00 8.00 -9.67
CA PHE A 100 -0.99 7.14 -9.05
C PHE A 100 0.43 7.67 -9.24
N SER A 101 1.31 7.34 -8.30
CA SER A 101 2.76 7.39 -8.53
C SER A 101 3.18 6.30 -9.50
N GLN A 102 4.44 6.33 -9.94
CA GLN A 102 5.04 5.11 -10.48
C GLN A 102 4.94 3.97 -9.45
N GLY A 103 4.80 2.73 -9.93
CA GLY A 103 4.72 1.58 -9.02
C GLY A 103 5.95 1.48 -8.11
N TYR A 104 5.74 1.23 -6.82
CA TYR A 104 6.81 0.89 -5.88
C TYR A 104 7.00 -0.63 -5.73
N LEU A 105 5.96 -1.44 -5.96
CA LEU A 105 6.10 -2.87 -6.16
C LEU A 105 5.76 -3.24 -7.61
N PRO A 106 6.52 -4.19 -8.22
CA PRO A 106 6.18 -4.71 -9.52
C PRO A 106 4.85 -5.49 -9.47
N PRO A 107 4.19 -5.72 -10.62
CA PRO A 107 2.98 -6.54 -10.66
C PRO A 107 3.24 -7.94 -10.10
N THR A 108 2.49 -8.32 -9.08
CA THR A 108 2.48 -9.67 -8.51
C THR A 108 1.17 -10.36 -8.87
N LYS A 109 1.03 -11.63 -8.52
CA LYS A 109 -0.17 -12.40 -8.82
C LYS A 109 -1.09 -12.48 -7.61
N SER A 110 -2.38 -12.56 -7.87
CA SER A 110 -3.37 -13.01 -6.92
C SER A 110 -3.44 -14.54 -6.93
N ALA A 111 -3.79 -15.14 -5.80
CA ALA A 111 -3.90 -16.58 -5.62
C ALA A 111 -5.13 -16.94 -4.80
N TYR A 112 -5.48 -18.22 -4.80
CA TYR A 112 -6.54 -18.77 -3.95
C TYR A 112 -5.92 -19.50 -2.77
N LEU A 113 -6.56 -19.35 -1.59
CA LEU A 113 -6.25 -20.12 -0.39
C LEU A 113 -7.50 -20.86 0.05
N ALA A 114 -7.40 -22.17 0.26
CA ALA A 114 -8.53 -23.04 0.57
C ALA A 114 -8.18 -24.07 1.65
N ALA A 115 -9.17 -24.80 2.18
CA ALA A 115 -8.95 -25.87 3.14
C ALA A 115 -8.33 -27.13 2.50
N THR A 116 -8.52 -27.34 1.17
CA THR A 116 -7.95 -28.49 0.43
C THR A 116 -7.47 -28.04 -0.94
N ALA A 117 -6.44 -28.70 -1.46
CA ALA A 117 -5.82 -28.34 -2.74
C ALA A 117 -6.67 -28.71 -3.97
N ASP A 118 -7.65 -29.59 -3.83
CA ASP A 118 -8.52 -30.10 -4.89
C ASP A 118 -9.93 -29.48 -4.85
N VAL A 119 -10.10 -28.35 -4.16
CA VAL A 119 -11.39 -27.66 -4.08
C VAL A 119 -11.86 -27.20 -5.47
N ASP A 120 -13.14 -27.44 -5.76
CA ASP A 120 -13.80 -26.84 -6.93
C ASP A 120 -14.30 -25.43 -6.56
N LEU A 121 -13.68 -24.40 -7.12
CA LEU A 121 -14.03 -22.99 -6.88
C LEU A 121 -15.46 -22.62 -7.29
N LYS A 122 -16.14 -23.47 -8.07
CA LYS A 122 -17.56 -23.31 -8.46
C LYS A 122 -18.53 -24.04 -7.53
N SER A 123 -18.01 -24.80 -6.57
CA SER A 123 -18.87 -25.57 -5.64
C SER A 123 -19.48 -24.74 -4.54
N GLY A 124 -19.00 -23.51 -4.32
CA GLY A 124 -19.49 -22.60 -3.28
C GLY A 124 -18.95 -21.19 -3.43
N PRO A 125 -19.20 -20.29 -2.45
CA PRO A 125 -18.72 -18.92 -2.49
C PRO A 125 -17.20 -18.85 -2.40
N VAL A 126 -16.59 -17.88 -3.12
CA VAL A 126 -15.20 -17.46 -2.97
C VAL A 126 -15.19 -16.13 -2.23
N ALA A 127 -14.45 -16.05 -1.13
CA ALA A 127 -14.34 -14.85 -0.32
C ALA A 127 -13.30 -13.88 -0.93
N ALA A 128 -13.60 -12.60 -0.90
CA ALA A 128 -12.66 -11.52 -1.19
C ALA A 128 -13.02 -10.27 -0.38
N GLN A 129 -12.04 -9.37 -0.20
CA GLN A 129 -12.33 -8.09 0.44
C GLN A 129 -13.09 -7.19 -0.52
N THR A 130 -14.10 -6.50 -0.01
CA THR A 130 -14.95 -5.57 -0.76
C THR A 130 -14.11 -4.48 -1.46
N GLY A 131 -14.44 -4.16 -2.71
CA GLY A 131 -13.77 -3.08 -3.47
C GLY A 131 -12.34 -3.40 -3.91
N THR A 132 -11.93 -4.68 -3.86
CA THR A 132 -10.64 -5.14 -4.40
C THR A 132 -10.77 -5.60 -5.85
N ILE A 133 -9.64 -5.60 -6.57
CA ILE A 133 -9.57 -6.16 -7.93
C ILE A 133 -9.89 -7.65 -7.94
N GLN A 134 -9.65 -8.34 -6.84
CA GLN A 134 -9.96 -9.76 -6.68
C GLN A 134 -11.47 -9.99 -6.56
N ALA A 135 -12.19 -9.15 -5.82
CA ALA A 135 -13.66 -9.22 -5.77
C ALA A 135 -14.27 -8.99 -7.15
N GLY A 136 -13.80 -7.97 -7.88
CA GLY A 136 -14.21 -7.71 -9.26
C GLY A 136 -13.97 -8.92 -10.18
N TYR A 137 -12.79 -9.51 -10.12
CA TYR A 137 -12.44 -10.69 -10.91
C TYR A 137 -13.37 -11.88 -10.63
N ILE A 138 -13.65 -12.20 -9.36
CA ILE A 138 -14.56 -13.30 -9.00
C ILE A 138 -15.93 -13.07 -9.63
N ALA A 139 -16.46 -11.84 -9.55
CA ALA A 139 -17.76 -11.49 -10.14
C ALA A 139 -17.75 -11.62 -11.66
N GLU A 140 -16.70 -11.16 -12.34
CA GLU A 140 -16.52 -11.26 -13.79
C GLU A 140 -16.43 -12.71 -14.29
N GLN A 141 -15.81 -13.60 -13.50
CA GLN A 141 -15.76 -15.04 -13.81
C GLN A 141 -17.09 -15.76 -13.58
N GLY A 142 -18.12 -15.07 -13.08
CA GLY A 142 -19.42 -15.66 -12.76
C GLY A 142 -19.38 -16.65 -11.59
N MET A 143 -18.37 -16.56 -10.73
CA MET A 143 -18.31 -17.31 -9.48
C MET A 143 -19.18 -16.63 -8.41
N THR A 144 -19.58 -17.38 -7.39
CA THR A 144 -20.33 -16.82 -6.27
C THR A 144 -19.36 -16.03 -5.38
N LEU A 145 -19.46 -14.72 -5.40
CA LEU A 145 -18.65 -13.83 -4.56
C LEU A 145 -19.25 -13.71 -3.15
N LEU A 146 -18.39 -13.77 -2.12
CA LEU A 146 -18.72 -13.44 -0.74
C LEU A 146 -17.76 -12.36 -0.26
N GLU A 147 -18.28 -11.16 -0.03
CA GLU A 147 -17.48 -9.99 0.33
C GLU A 147 -17.42 -9.75 1.83
N TYR A 148 -16.24 -9.34 2.30
CA TYR A 148 -15.99 -8.96 3.69
C TYR A 148 -15.28 -7.61 3.75
N ALA A 149 -15.42 -6.93 4.87
CA ALA A 149 -14.82 -5.62 5.07
C ALA A 149 -13.29 -5.68 5.24
N THR A 150 -12.80 -6.76 5.85
CA THR A 150 -11.37 -6.91 6.16
C THR A 150 -10.76 -8.17 5.53
N PRO A 151 -9.45 -8.16 5.23
CA PRO A 151 -8.76 -9.35 4.72
C PRO A 151 -8.81 -10.54 5.68
N GLU A 152 -8.72 -10.29 6.99
CA GLU A 152 -8.79 -11.34 8.02
C GLU A 152 -10.12 -12.09 7.98
N GLU A 153 -11.24 -11.37 7.82
CA GLU A 153 -12.57 -11.95 7.71
C GLU A 153 -12.69 -12.89 6.50
N THR A 154 -12.04 -12.55 5.36
CA THR A 154 -12.05 -13.40 4.16
C THR A 154 -11.38 -14.76 4.43
N VAL A 155 -10.25 -14.75 5.13
CA VAL A 155 -9.53 -15.97 5.53
C VAL A 155 -10.33 -16.74 6.57
N ALA A 156 -10.96 -16.06 7.53
CA ALA A 156 -11.81 -16.67 8.54
C ALA A 156 -13.03 -17.38 7.90
N ALA A 157 -13.62 -16.82 6.86
CA ALA A 157 -14.73 -17.43 6.12
C ALA A 157 -14.38 -18.83 5.57
N VAL A 158 -13.16 -19.03 5.10
CA VAL A 158 -12.67 -20.34 4.65
C VAL A 158 -12.51 -21.29 5.83
N LYS A 159 -11.91 -20.82 6.94
CA LYS A 159 -11.71 -21.63 8.17
C LYS A 159 -13.05 -22.08 8.77
N ASN A 160 -14.07 -21.24 8.67
CA ASN A 160 -15.41 -21.50 9.18
C ASN A 160 -16.29 -22.33 8.21
N GLY A 161 -15.83 -22.58 6.97
CA GLY A 161 -16.59 -23.28 5.95
C GLY A 161 -17.71 -22.45 5.31
N GLU A 162 -17.66 -21.12 5.43
CA GLU A 162 -18.60 -20.18 4.80
C GLU A 162 -18.22 -19.93 3.34
N ALA A 163 -16.93 -19.99 3.01
CA ALA A 163 -16.39 -19.92 1.66
C ALA A 163 -15.54 -21.14 1.33
N VAL A 164 -15.51 -21.55 0.06
CA VAL A 164 -14.68 -22.67 -0.42
C VAL A 164 -13.22 -22.24 -0.59
N ALA A 165 -12.98 -20.97 -0.87
CA ALA A 165 -11.65 -20.36 -0.98
C ALA A 165 -11.72 -18.85 -0.67
N VAL A 166 -10.58 -18.25 -0.33
CA VAL A 166 -10.34 -16.82 -0.39
C VAL A 166 -9.46 -16.50 -1.58
N PHE A 167 -9.70 -15.37 -2.24
CA PHE A 167 -8.90 -14.86 -3.35
C PHE A 167 -8.34 -13.48 -3.01
N ALA A 168 -7.01 -13.36 -2.94
CA ALA A 168 -6.29 -12.14 -2.57
C ALA A 168 -4.89 -12.13 -3.21
N ASP A 169 -4.09 -11.10 -2.92
CA ASP A 169 -2.69 -11.09 -3.34
C ASP A 169 -1.93 -12.27 -2.74
N LYS A 170 -1.15 -12.94 -3.60
CA LYS A 170 -0.39 -14.12 -3.19
C LYS A 170 0.52 -13.83 -1.99
N ASP A 171 1.14 -12.65 -2.00
CA ASP A 171 2.09 -12.24 -0.97
C ASP A 171 1.43 -12.06 0.42
N TYR A 172 0.15 -11.74 0.47
CA TYR A 172 -0.67 -11.76 1.67
C TYR A 172 -1.03 -13.20 2.09
N LEU A 173 -1.37 -14.07 1.12
CA LEU A 173 -1.86 -15.42 1.41
C LEU A 173 -0.76 -16.41 1.79
N VAL A 174 0.48 -16.20 1.33
CA VAL A 174 1.62 -17.09 1.65
C VAL A 174 1.87 -17.21 3.16
N PRO A 175 2.02 -16.12 3.92
CA PRO A 175 2.16 -16.22 5.37
C PRO A 175 0.91 -16.83 6.03
N MET A 176 -0.30 -16.53 5.57
CA MET A 176 -1.54 -17.10 6.11
C MET A 176 -1.58 -18.63 5.96
N ALA A 177 -1.13 -19.15 4.81
CA ALA A 177 -1.00 -20.59 4.60
C ALA A 177 0.03 -21.21 5.55
N ALA A 178 1.21 -20.59 5.68
CA ALA A 178 2.29 -21.07 6.54
C ALA A 178 1.88 -21.13 8.02
N GLU A 179 1.22 -20.07 8.51
CA GLU A 179 0.76 -19.95 9.90
C GLU A 179 -0.45 -20.83 10.23
N SER A 180 -1.17 -21.31 9.22
CA SER A 180 -2.34 -22.18 9.40
C SER A 180 -2.01 -23.56 9.96
N GLY A 181 -0.73 -23.95 10.03
CA GLY A 181 -0.32 -25.28 10.45
C GLY A 181 -0.82 -26.41 9.52
N GLY A 182 -1.08 -26.08 8.26
CA GLY A 182 -1.61 -27.02 7.25
C GLY A 182 -3.13 -27.08 7.17
N ALA A 183 -3.83 -26.23 7.91
CA ALA A 183 -5.30 -26.13 7.81
C ALA A 183 -5.75 -25.41 6.53
N LEU A 184 -4.89 -24.61 5.93
CA LEU A 184 -5.11 -23.91 4.66
C LEU A 184 -3.95 -24.16 3.70
N VAL A 185 -4.25 -24.27 2.42
CA VAL A 185 -3.30 -24.51 1.35
C VAL A 185 -3.51 -23.53 0.21
N LEU A 186 -2.40 -23.01 -0.35
CA LEU A 186 -2.43 -22.24 -1.58
C LEU A 186 -2.74 -23.16 -2.76
N LEU A 187 -3.67 -22.74 -3.61
CA LEU A 187 -3.92 -23.44 -4.86
C LEU A 187 -2.85 -23.12 -5.90
N ALA A 188 -2.69 -24.02 -6.88
CA ALA A 188 -1.73 -23.82 -7.96
C ALA A 188 -2.17 -22.73 -8.96
N GLU A 189 -3.45 -22.38 -8.98
CA GLU A 189 -4.01 -21.35 -9.85
C GLU A 189 -3.63 -19.96 -9.35
N GLU A 190 -3.00 -19.18 -10.22
CA GLU A 190 -2.57 -17.81 -9.97
C GLU A 190 -3.05 -16.91 -11.11
N VAL A 191 -3.53 -15.73 -10.77
CA VAL A 191 -4.08 -14.76 -11.72
C VAL A 191 -3.29 -13.45 -11.64
N ALA A 192 -2.83 -12.93 -12.79
CA ALA A 192 -2.21 -11.62 -12.86
C ALA A 192 -3.31 -10.55 -12.96
N LEU A 193 -3.39 -9.66 -11.98
CA LEU A 193 -4.32 -8.56 -11.91
C LEU A 193 -3.58 -7.25 -11.60
N GLY A 194 -4.04 -6.14 -12.20
CA GLY A 194 -3.47 -4.81 -11.97
C GLY A 194 -2.08 -4.59 -12.56
N GLY A 195 -1.59 -3.37 -12.47
CA GLY A 195 -0.34 -2.87 -13.07
C GLY A 195 0.84 -2.77 -12.09
N GLY A 196 0.80 -3.41 -10.94
CA GLY A 196 1.71 -3.22 -9.81
C GLY A 196 1.08 -2.38 -8.73
N VAL A 197 1.84 -2.05 -7.68
CA VAL A 197 1.34 -1.30 -6.53
C VAL A 197 1.93 0.11 -6.52
N GLY A 198 1.07 1.13 -6.41
CA GLY A 198 1.45 2.54 -6.42
C GLY A 198 0.85 3.32 -5.24
N LEU A 199 1.39 4.52 -5.02
CA LEU A 199 0.80 5.48 -4.10
C LEU A 199 -0.36 6.19 -4.79
N GLY A 200 -1.51 6.36 -4.09
CA GLY A 200 -2.66 7.10 -4.61
C GLY A 200 -2.66 8.56 -4.19
N PHE A 201 -3.02 9.46 -5.11
CA PHE A 201 -3.09 10.91 -4.92
C PHE A 201 -4.40 11.47 -5.47
N ARG A 202 -4.83 12.63 -4.99
CA ARG A 202 -5.88 13.40 -5.69
C ARG A 202 -5.31 13.96 -6.99
N ASP A 203 -6.12 14.08 -8.03
CA ASP A 203 -5.72 14.65 -9.33
C ASP A 203 -5.13 16.07 -9.21
N SER A 204 -5.47 16.80 -8.15
CA SER A 204 -4.94 18.14 -7.87
C SER A 204 -3.53 18.17 -7.28
N ASP A 205 -2.99 17.03 -6.88
CA ASP A 205 -1.79 16.96 -6.02
C ASP A 205 -0.52 16.60 -6.82
N ASP A 206 -0.42 17.02 -8.09
CA ASP A 206 0.70 16.75 -9.00
C ASP A 206 2.08 17.08 -8.41
N GLU A 207 2.20 18.20 -7.67
CA GLU A 207 3.48 18.57 -7.05
C GLU A 207 3.89 17.56 -5.97
N LEU A 208 2.94 17.12 -5.13
CA LEU A 208 3.20 16.14 -4.09
C LEU A 208 3.53 14.78 -4.72
N ARG A 209 2.74 14.33 -5.70
CA ARG A 209 3.00 13.11 -6.48
C ARG A 209 4.40 13.11 -7.08
N GLY A 210 4.80 14.22 -7.71
CA GLY A 210 6.14 14.36 -8.29
C GLY A 210 7.29 14.23 -7.28
N LYS A 211 7.10 14.69 -6.03
CA LYS A 211 8.09 14.51 -4.95
C LYS A 211 8.23 13.03 -4.56
N PHE A 212 7.11 12.31 -4.43
CA PHE A 212 7.13 10.88 -4.15
C PHE A 212 7.68 10.07 -5.32
N ASP A 213 7.33 10.41 -6.56
CA ASP A 213 7.89 9.77 -7.75
C ASP A 213 9.42 9.90 -7.83
N ALA A 214 9.95 11.09 -7.53
CA ALA A 214 11.39 11.31 -7.47
C ALA A 214 12.05 10.47 -6.37
N ALA A 215 11.40 10.33 -5.21
CA ALA A 215 11.89 9.51 -4.11
C ALA A 215 11.85 8.00 -4.45
N ILE A 216 10.74 7.49 -5.04
CA ILE A 216 10.64 6.10 -5.51
C ILE A 216 11.73 5.82 -6.54
N LYS A 217 11.89 6.70 -7.54
CA LYS A 217 12.94 6.56 -8.55
C LYS A 217 14.33 6.49 -7.89
N SER A 218 14.62 7.37 -6.94
CA SER A 218 15.89 7.37 -6.21
C SER A 218 16.13 6.04 -5.49
N MET A 219 15.08 5.45 -4.85
CA MET A 219 15.18 4.16 -4.16
C MET A 219 15.38 2.98 -5.13
N LYS A 220 14.76 3.04 -6.32
CA LYS A 220 15.02 2.07 -7.39
C LYS A 220 16.45 2.17 -7.91
N CYS A 221 16.92 3.40 -8.16
CA CYS A 221 18.25 3.65 -8.72
C CYS A 221 19.39 3.16 -7.81
N ASP A 222 19.30 3.38 -6.51
CA ASP A 222 20.34 2.98 -5.57
C ASP A 222 20.15 1.55 -4.99
N GLY A 223 19.05 0.87 -5.37
CA GLY A 223 18.71 -0.48 -4.94
C GLY A 223 18.11 -0.58 -3.54
N THR A 224 17.85 0.55 -2.86
CA THR A 224 17.24 0.55 -1.51
C THR A 224 15.87 -0.12 -1.53
N LEU A 225 15.06 0.14 -2.57
CA LEU A 225 13.72 -0.44 -2.67
C LEU A 225 13.77 -1.96 -2.82
N ASP A 226 14.61 -2.47 -3.72
CA ASP A 226 14.78 -3.91 -3.92
C ASP A 226 15.33 -4.59 -2.65
N ALA A 227 16.26 -3.94 -1.95
CA ALA A 227 16.78 -4.45 -0.69
C ALA A 227 15.71 -4.51 0.43
N MET A 228 14.74 -3.59 0.43
CA MET A 228 13.61 -3.65 1.36
C MET A 228 12.64 -4.77 0.98
N ILE A 229 12.30 -4.92 -0.30
CA ILE A 229 11.37 -5.94 -0.79
C ILE A 229 11.82 -7.34 -0.38
N VAL A 230 13.11 -7.67 -0.55
CA VAL A 230 13.64 -9.02 -0.29
C VAL A 230 13.92 -9.34 1.18
N LYS A 231 13.59 -8.47 2.12
CA LYS A 231 13.72 -8.79 3.55
C LYS A 231 12.80 -9.96 3.91
N GLU A 232 13.34 -10.90 4.71
CA GLU A 232 12.59 -12.10 5.15
C GLU A 232 11.35 -11.75 5.99
N GLU A 233 11.37 -10.62 6.68
CA GLU A 233 10.24 -10.12 7.46
C GLU A 233 9.10 -9.56 6.59
N TYR A 234 9.34 -9.34 5.29
CA TYR A 234 8.35 -8.85 4.33
C TYR A 234 8.03 -9.92 3.28
N PHE A 235 8.66 -9.84 2.10
CA PHE A 235 8.33 -10.72 0.98
C PHE A 235 9.39 -11.82 0.75
N GLY A 236 10.54 -11.72 1.42
CA GLY A 236 11.61 -12.71 1.37
C GLY A 236 12.45 -12.67 0.10
N ALA A 237 13.54 -13.44 0.11
CA ALA A 237 14.56 -13.42 -0.94
C ALA A 237 14.06 -13.86 -2.34
N ALA A 238 12.90 -14.54 -2.42
CA ALA A 238 12.30 -14.97 -3.69
C ALA A 238 11.29 -13.96 -4.26
N ALA A 239 11.08 -12.81 -3.59
CA ALA A 239 10.15 -11.79 -4.04
C ALA A 239 10.55 -11.21 -5.39
N LEU A 240 9.55 -10.80 -6.17
CA LEU A 240 9.76 -10.08 -7.41
C LEU A 240 10.24 -8.66 -7.09
N THR A 241 11.37 -8.25 -7.68
CA THR A 241 11.96 -6.91 -7.54
C THR A 241 12.01 -6.19 -8.88
N TRP A 242 12.35 -4.91 -8.85
CA TRP A 242 12.53 -4.12 -10.07
C TRP A 242 13.81 -4.47 -10.81
N GLY A 243 14.87 -4.89 -10.10
CA GLY A 243 16.16 -5.23 -10.69
C GLY A 243 16.70 -4.15 -11.61
N ASP A 244 17.20 -4.53 -12.77
CA ASP A 244 17.76 -3.58 -13.74
C ASP A 244 16.69 -2.71 -14.41
N ALA A 245 15.44 -3.20 -14.54
CA ALA A 245 14.33 -2.38 -15.06
C ALA A 245 14.03 -1.16 -14.18
N GLY A 246 14.19 -1.29 -12.87
CA GLY A 246 14.04 -0.15 -11.95
C GLY A 246 15.08 0.94 -12.11
N LYS A 247 16.21 0.63 -12.73
CA LYS A 247 17.33 1.56 -12.94
C LYS A 247 17.28 2.31 -14.28
N GLU A 248 16.27 2.06 -15.09
CA GLU A 248 16.12 2.80 -16.35
C GLU A 248 15.91 4.28 -16.09
N GLY A 249 16.73 5.11 -16.74
CA GLY A 249 16.71 6.57 -16.58
C GLY A 249 17.31 7.06 -15.25
N CYS A 250 18.12 6.24 -14.55
CA CYS A 250 19.01 6.68 -13.49
C CYS A 250 20.26 7.35 -14.09
#